data_c3c31c442b474098cdc0307aaf65716a
#
_entry.id   c3c31c442b474098cdc0307aaf65716a
#
_cell.length_a   1.000
_cell.length_b   1.000
_cell.length_c   1.000
_cell.angle_alpha   90.00
_cell.angle_beta   90.00
_cell.angle_gamma   90.00
#
_symmetry.space_group_name_H-M   'P 1'
#
loop_
_entity.id
_entity.type
_entity.pdbx_description
1 polymer ?
#
loop_
_entity_poly.entity_id
_entity_poly.type
_entity_poly.pdbx_seq_one_letter_code
_entity_poly.pdbx_strand_id
1 'polypeptide(L)'
;MNTAAIPPEKQDLRCFIENKKYELEQLGVDIRLNTEVTGALIHEIQPYFVVDATGGDVVIPPIKGIDKDNVYTAEQVLNASPELLAKVKKGSVVVIGGGSVGIETAKYIAESRFSTKESIPFNSLFVGKDIPAVDIVPDITVVEMTKKIGKDFSGLKWIVMKEVKADKIKTMAETTVKEICDGYIVCDTPDGEVQLKADNVIIAAGYKVQSGEIPEECLNEKISYVRIGDCAEIGDAMKAIHEAYEVFMKFFIA
;
A
#
# COMPACT_ATOMS: atom_id res chain seq x y z
N MET A 1 8.11 2.33 2.34
CA MET A 1 8.98 1.27 1.75
C MET A 1 8.76 -0.09 2.40
N ASN A 2 8.74 -0.26 3.75
CA ASN A 2 8.51 -1.57 4.39
C ASN A 2 7.22 -2.23 3.91
N THR A 3 6.10 -1.53 3.93
CA THR A 3 4.80 -2.01 3.43
C THR A 3 4.85 -2.34 1.93
N ALA A 4 5.57 -1.53 1.14
CA ALA A 4 5.74 -1.77 -0.30
C ALA A 4 6.55 -3.02 -0.63
N ALA A 5 7.32 -3.57 0.31
CA ALA A 5 8.10 -4.80 0.16
C ALA A 5 7.32 -6.08 0.53
N ILE A 6 6.05 -5.97 0.94
CA ILE A 6 5.23 -7.11 1.38
C ILE A 6 4.55 -7.83 0.22
N PRO A 7 3.99 -7.11 -0.79
CA PRO A 7 3.36 -7.76 -1.93
C PRO A 7 4.30 -8.75 -2.63
N PRO A 8 3.74 -9.76 -3.30
CA PRO A 8 4.51 -10.72 -4.07
C PRO A 8 5.49 -10.04 -5.04
N GLU A 9 6.66 -10.68 -5.22
CA GLU A 9 7.70 -10.25 -6.17
C GLU A 9 8.39 -8.90 -5.85
N LYS A 10 8.14 -8.33 -4.64
CA LYS A 10 8.76 -7.07 -4.18
C LYS A 10 9.73 -7.25 -3.01
N GLN A 11 10.09 -8.47 -2.65
CA GLN A 11 10.97 -8.75 -1.51
C GLN A 11 12.35 -8.10 -1.65
N ASP A 12 12.83 -7.86 -2.88
CA ASP A 12 14.12 -7.19 -3.14
C ASP A 12 14.18 -5.77 -2.56
N LEU A 13 13.02 -5.11 -2.38
CA LEU A 13 12.96 -3.82 -1.69
C LEU A 13 13.45 -3.90 -0.25
N ARG A 14 13.37 -5.06 0.40
CA ARG A 14 13.94 -5.26 1.75
C ARG A 14 15.45 -5.13 1.75
N CYS A 15 16.12 -5.68 0.75
CA CYS A 15 17.57 -5.56 0.61
C CYS A 15 17.98 -4.09 0.48
N PHE A 16 17.22 -3.30 -0.28
CA PHE A 16 17.46 -1.86 -0.38
C PHE A 16 17.33 -1.17 0.98
N ILE A 17 16.28 -1.47 1.75
CA ILE A 17 16.04 -0.87 3.08
C ILE A 17 17.17 -1.25 4.04
N GLU A 18 17.53 -2.52 4.12
CA GLU A 18 18.59 -3.00 5.02
C GLU A 18 19.96 -2.41 4.65
N ASN A 19 20.28 -2.30 3.36
CA ASN A 19 21.50 -1.63 2.91
C ASN A 19 21.52 -0.16 3.32
N LYS A 20 20.41 0.56 3.19
CA LYS A 20 20.34 1.96 3.61
C LYS A 20 20.47 2.12 5.13
N LYS A 21 19.87 1.23 5.91
CA LYS A 21 20.08 1.20 7.36
C LYS A 21 21.56 1.03 7.72
N TYR A 22 22.21 0.04 7.10
CA TYR A 22 23.62 -0.21 7.32
C TYR A 22 24.48 1.02 6.94
N GLU A 23 24.22 1.66 5.79
CA GLU A 23 24.94 2.87 5.39
C GLU A 23 24.79 4.00 6.42
N LEU A 24 23.57 4.24 6.91
CA LEU A 24 23.30 5.27 7.92
C LEU A 24 24.03 4.99 9.23
N GLU A 25 24.06 3.74 9.68
CA GLU A 25 24.82 3.31 10.86
C GLU A 25 26.33 3.54 10.69
N GLN A 26 26.89 3.19 9.52
CA GLN A 26 28.32 3.41 9.22
C GLN A 26 28.67 4.91 9.17
N LEU A 27 27.74 5.76 8.77
CA LEU A 27 27.90 7.21 8.74
C LEU A 27 27.70 7.87 10.11
N GLY A 28 27.32 7.11 11.14
CA GLY A 28 27.08 7.63 12.49
C GLY A 28 25.83 8.51 12.58
N VAL A 29 24.83 8.29 11.71
CA VAL A 29 23.56 9.04 11.76
C VAL A 29 22.78 8.63 13.00
N ASP A 30 22.36 9.60 13.82
CA ASP A 30 21.49 9.37 14.99
C ASP A 30 20.05 9.06 14.51
N ILE A 31 19.63 7.80 14.66
CA ILE A 31 18.29 7.34 14.28
C ILE A 31 17.44 7.16 15.53
N ARG A 32 16.42 7.99 15.67
CA ARG A 32 15.48 7.96 16.81
C ARG A 32 14.15 7.38 16.36
N LEU A 33 13.93 6.08 16.64
CA LEU A 33 12.65 5.41 16.37
C LEU A 33 11.62 5.75 17.45
N ASN A 34 10.33 5.62 17.11
CA ASN A 34 9.19 5.93 17.99
C ASN A 34 9.29 7.34 18.60
N THR A 35 9.86 8.28 17.84
CA THR A 35 10.07 9.66 18.27
C THR A 35 9.28 10.59 17.34
N GLU A 36 8.26 11.22 17.88
CA GLU A 36 7.51 12.26 17.16
C GLU A 36 8.33 13.55 17.15
N VAL A 37 8.44 14.17 15.97
CA VAL A 37 9.10 15.46 15.82
C VAL A 37 8.15 16.56 16.27
N THR A 38 8.43 17.11 17.46
CA THR A 38 7.68 18.24 18.04
C THR A 38 8.53 19.50 18.00
N GLY A 39 7.89 20.66 18.17
CA GLY A 39 8.59 21.90 18.31
C GLY A 39 9.61 21.92 19.45
N ALA A 40 9.28 21.27 20.58
CA ALA A 40 10.22 21.14 21.69
C ALA A 40 11.49 20.38 21.30
N LEU A 41 11.36 19.33 20.49
CA LEU A 41 12.50 18.57 20.00
C LEU A 41 13.35 19.39 19.01
N ILE A 42 12.70 20.18 18.14
CA ILE A 42 13.40 21.08 17.22
C ILE A 42 14.17 22.14 18.02
N HIS A 43 13.56 22.70 19.05
CA HIS A 43 14.20 23.67 19.94
C HIS A 43 15.39 23.05 20.70
N GLU A 44 15.28 21.80 21.17
CA GLU A 44 16.37 21.09 21.85
C GLU A 44 17.56 20.83 20.92
N ILE A 45 17.29 20.35 19.69
CA ILE A 45 18.33 19.95 18.73
C ILE A 45 18.98 21.17 18.06
N GLN A 46 18.24 22.27 17.86
CA GLN A 46 18.69 23.48 17.13
C GLN A 46 19.28 23.13 15.76
N PRO A 47 18.55 22.43 14.89
CA PRO A 47 19.09 21.98 13.61
C PRO A 47 19.34 23.17 12.68
N TYR A 48 20.37 23.09 11.86
CA TYR A 48 20.62 24.06 10.80
C TYR A 48 19.55 24.01 9.70
N PHE A 49 19.05 22.80 9.40
CA PHE A 49 18.10 22.56 8.34
C PHE A 49 17.17 21.39 8.71
N VAL A 50 15.88 21.51 8.41
CA VAL A 50 14.90 20.46 8.62
C VAL A 50 14.35 19.99 7.28
N VAL A 51 14.41 18.68 7.05
CA VAL A 51 13.79 18.02 5.90
C VAL A 51 12.62 17.18 6.40
N ASP A 52 11.41 17.54 6.00
CA ASP A 52 10.21 16.75 6.27
C ASP A 52 9.98 15.75 5.14
N ALA A 53 10.07 14.48 5.46
CA ALA A 53 9.81 13.35 4.57
C ALA A 53 8.83 12.36 5.21
N THR A 54 7.82 12.87 5.94
CA THR A 54 6.87 12.09 6.73
C THR A 54 5.87 11.27 5.91
N GLY A 55 5.87 11.46 4.59
CA GLY A 55 5.00 10.71 3.68
C GLY A 55 3.60 11.30 3.51
N GLY A 56 2.66 10.52 3.01
CA GLY A 56 1.28 10.93 2.77
C GLY A 56 0.27 10.11 3.58
N ASP A 57 -0.94 10.65 3.71
CA ASP A 57 -2.06 9.99 4.38
C ASP A 57 -2.85 9.10 3.41
N VAL A 58 -3.35 7.98 3.91
CA VAL A 58 -4.28 7.13 3.16
C VAL A 58 -5.59 7.89 2.93
N VAL A 59 -6.09 7.85 1.70
CA VAL A 59 -7.41 8.41 1.38
C VAL A 59 -8.50 7.45 1.85
N ILE A 60 -9.34 7.89 2.77
CA ILE A 60 -10.57 7.20 3.17
C ILE A 60 -11.73 7.90 2.45
N PRO A 61 -12.35 7.26 1.45
CA PRO A 61 -13.46 7.88 0.71
C PRO A 61 -14.71 7.98 1.58
N PRO A 62 -15.57 8.98 1.37
CA PRO A 62 -16.79 9.19 2.16
C PRO A 62 -17.91 8.21 1.72
N ILE A 63 -17.69 6.92 1.93
CA ILE A 63 -18.64 5.86 1.59
C ILE A 63 -19.43 5.50 2.85
N LYS A 64 -20.75 5.41 2.74
CA LYS A 64 -21.59 4.97 3.85
C LYS A 64 -21.21 3.56 4.30
N GLY A 65 -20.97 3.36 5.60
CA GLY A 65 -20.51 2.10 6.20
C GLY A 65 -19.01 1.86 6.11
N ILE A 66 -18.20 2.88 5.81
CA ILE A 66 -16.73 2.80 5.73
C ILE A 66 -16.08 2.48 7.10
N ASP A 67 -16.79 2.74 8.18
CA ASP A 67 -16.38 2.57 9.59
C ASP A 67 -16.72 1.19 10.18
N LYS A 68 -17.23 0.25 9.36
CA LYS A 68 -17.56 -1.10 9.82
C LYS A 68 -16.32 -1.94 10.17
N ASP A 69 -16.46 -2.89 11.10
CA ASP A 69 -15.39 -3.77 11.62
C ASP A 69 -14.76 -4.71 10.59
N ASN A 70 -15.36 -4.84 9.41
CA ASN A 70 -14.86 -5.64 8.30
C ASN A 70 -14.26 -4.79 7.17
N VAL A 71 -14.05 -3.51 7.42
CA VAL A 71 -13.40 -2.57 6.49
C VAL A 71 -11.97 -2.30 6.96
N TYR A 72 -11.01 -2.45 6.08
CA TYR A 72 -9.59 -2.27 6.36
C TYR A 72 -8.95 -1.43 5.27
N THR A 73 -7.89 -0.72 5.57
CA THR A 73 -7.03 -0.13 4.53
C THR A 73 -6.11 -1.21 3.95
N ALA A 74 -5.63 -0.99 2.72
CA ALA A 74 -4.61 -1.84 2.10
C ALA A 74 -3.36 -1.96 3.00
N GLU A 75 -2.95 -0.86 3.62
CA GLU A 75 -1.82 -0.82 4.54
C GLU A 75 -2.03 -1.70 5.78
N GLN A 76 -3.22 -1.67 6.38
CA GLN A 76 -3.57 -2.55 7.50
C GLN A 76 -3.52 -4.02 7.11
N VAL A 77 -3.94 -4.37 5.90
CA VAL A 77 -3.91 -5.76 5.41
C VAL A 77 -2.48 -6.20 5.09
N LEU A 78 -1.68 -5.36 4.46
CA LEU A 78 -0.29 -5.68 4.14
C LEU A 78 0.56 -5.84 5.42
N ASN A 79 0.33 -5.03 6.45
CA ASN A 79 1.01 -5.13 7.75
C ASN A 79 0.23 -5.98 8.79
N ALA A 80 -0.74 -6.79 8.34
CA ALA A 80 -1.65 -7.51 9.22
C ALA A 80 -0.94 -8.51 10.13
N SER A 81 -1.44 -8.63 11.36
CA SER A 81 -1.12 -9.77 12.20
C SER A 81 -1.61 -11.08 11.56
N PRO A 82 -1.04 -12.24 11.94
CA PRO A 82 -1.53 -13.54 11.46
C PRO A 82 -3.04 -13.74 11.64
N GLU A 83 -3.60 -13.23 12.75
CA GLU A 83 -5.02 -13.32 13.08
C GLU A 83 -5.88 -12.49 12.12
N LEU A 84 -5.49 -11.23 11.88
CA LEU A 84 -6.18 -10.36 10.94
C LEU A 84 -6.10 -10.92 9.51
N LEU A 85 -4.92 -11.36 9.10
CA LEU A 85 -4.73 -11.96 7.78
C LEU A 85 -5.59 -13.22 7.62
N ALA A 86 -5.67 -14.07 8.66
CA ALA A 86 -6.52 -15.26 8.65
C ALA A 86 -8.01 -14.90 8.56
N LYS A 87 -8.45 -13.78 9.16
CA LYS A 87 -9.81 -13.26 9.03
C LYS A 87 -10.09 -12.78 7.61
N VAL A 88 -9.22 -11.95 7.04
CA VAL A 88 -9.37 -11.40 5.67
C VAL A 88 -9.33 -12.50 4.61
N LYS A 89 -8.55 -13.55 4.80
CA LYS A 89 -8.48 -14.71 3.90
C LYS A 89 -9.79 -15.53 3.82
N LYS A 90 -10.65 -15.41 4.79
CA LYS A 90 -11.94 -16.14 4.81
C LYS A 90 -13.01 -15.32 4.10
N GLY A 91 -13.79 -16.00 3.26
CA GLY A 91 -14.94 -15.38 2.58
C GLY A 91 -14.57 -14.53 1.37
N SER A 92 -15.53 -13.74 0.93
CA SER A 92 -15.39 -12.82 -0.19
C SER A 92 -14.68 -11.54 0.24
N VAL A 93 -13.83 -11.02 -0.65
CA VAL A 93 -13.10 -9.77 -0.45
C VAL A 93 -13.37 -8.82 -1.60
N VAL A 94 -13.73 -7.60 -1.28
CA VAL A 94 -13.80 -6.52 -2.27
C VAL A 94 -12.71 -5.50 -1.97
N VAL A 95 -11.88 -5.20 -2.98
CA VAL A 95 -10.86 -4.16 -2.92
C VAL A 95 -11.37 -2.93 -3.66
N ILE A 96 -11.48 -1.80 -2.98
CA ILE A 96 -11.94 -0.52 -3.53
C ILE A 96 -10.72 0.30 -3.96
N GLY A 97 -10.52 0.41 -5.26
CA GLY A 97 -9.40 1.06 -5.92
C GLY A 97 -8.56 0.08 -6.73
N GLY A 98 -8.51 0.30 -8.05
CA GLY A 98 -7.81 -0.54 -9.03
C GLY A 98 -6.44 0.00 -9.44
N GLY A 99 -5.81 0.84 -8.63
CA GLY A 99 -4.42 1.26 -8.79
C GLY A 99 -3.43 0.15 -8.39
N SER A 100 -2.12 0.48 -8.40
CA SER A 100 -1.06 -0.49 -8.06
C SER A 100 -1.26 -1.10 -6.67
N VAL A 101 -1.51 -0.29 -5.65
CA VAL A 101 -1.68 -0.75 -4.26
C VAL A 101 -2.85 -1.72 -4.13
N GLY A 102 -4.00 -1.42 -4.76
CA GLY A 102 -5.19 -2.29 -4.69
C GLY A 102 -4.96 -3.63 -5.38
N ILE A 103 -4.38 -3.62 -6.58
CA ILE A 103 -4.05 -4.84 -7.32
C ILE A 103 -3.03 -5.70 -6.56
N GLU A 104 -1.97 -5.10 -6.04
CA GLU A 104 -0.94 -5.80 -5.28
C GLU A 104 -1.48 -6.38 -3.96
N THR A 105 -2.38 -5.65 -3.29
CA THR A 105 -3.06 -6.16 -2.09
C THR A 105 -3.98 -7.33 -2.43
N ALA A 106 -4.72 -7.26 -3.53
CA ALA A 106 -5.57 -8.36 -3.99
C ALA A 106 -4.74 -9.60 -4.31
N LYS A 107 -3.61 -9.46 -5.01
CA LYS A 107 -2.65 -10.56 -5.27
C LYS A 107 -2.10 -11.13 -3.97
N TYR A 108 -1.64 -10.29 -3.04
CA TYR A 108 -1.14 -10.74 -1.73
C TYR A 108 -2.16 -11.58 -0.96
N ILE A 109 -3.44 -11.17 -0.94
CA ILE A 109 -4.51 -11.94 -0.32
C ILE A 109 -4.73 -13.27 -1.07
N ALA A 110 -4.77 -13.24 -2.40
CA ALA A 110 -4.94 -14.43 -3.22
C ALA A 110 -3.83 -15.46 -2.97
N GLU A 111 -2.58 -15.06 -3.09
CA GLU A 111 -1.43 -15.95 -2.90
C GLU A 111 -1.35 -16.48 -1.45
N SER A 112 -1.67 -15.64 -0.48
CA SER A 112 -1.69 -16.06 0.92
C SER A 112 -2.78 -17.11 1.22
N ARG A 113 -3.81 -17.24 0.39
CA ARG A 113 -4.80 -18.35 0.44
C ARG A 113 -4.23 -19.65 -0.12
N PHE A 114 -3.26 -19.55 -1.04
CA PHE A 114 -2.61 -20.70 -1.68
C PHE A 114 -1.35 -21.17 -0.95
N SER A 115 -1.02 -20.64 0.22
CA SER A 115 0.19 -21.04 0.97
C SER A 115 0.23 -22.53 1.36
N THR A 116 -0.77 -23.32 0.99
CA THR A 116 -0.68 -24.79 0.94
C THR A 116 0.17 -25.30 -0.23
N LYS A 117 0.58 -24.46 -1.20
CA LYS A 117 1.53 -24.87 -2.26
C LYS A 117 2.92 -25.19 -1.71
N GLU A 118 3.34 -24.53 -0.63
CA GLU A 118 4.63 -24.81 0.02
C GLU A 118 4.64 -26.11 0.82
N SER A 119 3.49 -26.69 1.11
CA SER A 119 3.35 -27.95 1.85
C SER A 119 3.13 -29.17 0.97
N ILE A 120 3.23 -29.04 -0.36
CA ILE A 120 3.30 -30.22 -1.23
C ILE A 120 4.68 -30.86 -0.97
N PRO A 121 4.77 -32.01 -0.30
CA PRO A 121 6.06 -32.65 -0.06
C PRO A 121 6.78 -32.81 -1.40
N PHE A 122 8.06 -32.45 -1.45
CA PHE A 122 8.91 -32.59 -2.65
C PHE A 122 8.73 -33.96 -3.34
N ASN A 123 8.47 -34.99 -2.58
CA ASN A 123 8.17 -36.35 -3.05
C ASN A 123 6.87 -36.46 -3.88
N SER A 124 5.90 -35.57 -3.72
CA SER A 124 4.65 -35.61 -4.50
C SER A 124 4.80 -35.05 -5.92
N LEU A 125 5.80 -34.20 -6.15
CA LEU A 125 6.16 -33.69 -7.47
C LEU A 125 6.72 -34.81 -8.41
N PHE A 126 7.22 -35.90 -7.84
CA PHE A 126 7.84 -36.99 -8.60
C PHE A 126 7.00 -38.26 -8.68
N VAL A 127 5.88 -38.35 -7.99
CA VAL A 127 5.10 -39.61 -7.89
C VAL A 127 3.87 -39.64 -8.81
N GLY A 128 3.70 -38.71 -9.76
CA GLY A 128 2.72 -38.82 -10.84
C GLY A 128 1.25 -39.06 -10.40
N LYS A 129 0.90 -38.75 -9.15
CA LYS A 129 -0.49 -38.74 -8.71
C LYS A 129 -1.03 -37.36 -8.92
N ASP A 130 -2.07 -37.26 -9.75
CA ASP A 130 -2.89 -36.06 -9.85
C ASP A 130 -3.37 -35.66 -8.44
N ILE A 131 -2.66 -34.72 -7.82
CA ILE A 131 -3.18 -34.07 -6.64
C ILE A 131 -4.35 -33.24 -7.17
N PRO A 132 -5.60 -33.50 -6.74
CA PRO A 132 -6.71 -32.70 -7.21
C PRO A 132 -6.35 -31.25 -6.86
N ALA A 133 -6.20 -30.39 -7.88
CA ALA A 133 -6.11 -28.98 -7.67
C ALA A 133 -7.39 -28.61 -6.90
N VAL A 134 -7.23 -28.30 -5.62
CA VAL A 134 -8.32 -27.71 -4.86
C VAL A 134 -8.52 -26.36 -5.52
N ASP A 135 -9.52 -26.30 -6.39
CA ASP A 135 -9.90 -25.08 -7.13
C ASP A 135 -10.55 -24.10 -6.15
N ILE A 136 -9.78 -23.67 -5.18
CA ILE A 136 -10.16 -22.57 -4.31
C ILE A 136 -10.04 -21.32 -5.18
N VAL A 137 -11.11 -20.99 -5.88
CA VAL A 137 -11.19 -19.72 -6.59
C VAL A 137 -11.24 -18.64 -5.50
N PRO A 138 -10.24 -17.75 -5.40
CA PRO A 138 -10.33 -16.67 -4.45
C PRO A 138 -11.52 -15.80 -4.85
N ASP A 139 -12.52 -15.65 -3.98
CA ASP A 139 -13.62 -14.72 -4.21
C ASP A 139 -13.13 -13.30 -3.88
N ILE A 140 -12.28 -12.79 -4.76
CA ILE A 140 -11.69 -11.44 -4.66
C ILE A 140 -12.14 -10.65 -5.87
N THR A 141 -12.70 -9.47 -5.61
CA THR A 141 -13.11 -8.53 -6.64
C THR A 141 -12.45 -7.17 -6.40
N VAL A 142 -11.77 -6.65 -7.40
CA VAL A 142 -11.24 -5.28 -7.39
C VAL A 142 -12.21 -4.39 -8.15
N VAL A 143 -12.71 -3.34 -7.50
CA VAL A 143 -13.59 -2.34 -8.13
C VAL A 143 -12.84 -1.02 -8.31
N GLU A 144 -13.01 -0.39 -9.48
CA GLU A 144 -12.36 0.86 -9.84
C GLU A 144 -13.37 1.81 -10.47
N MET A 145 -13.47 3.03 -9.94
CA MET A 145 -14.42 4.04 -10.44
C MET A 145 -14.08 4.56 -11.84
N THR A 146 -12.82 4.49 -12.23
CA THR A 146 -12.37 4.93 -13.55
C THR A 146 -12.37 3.79 -14.57
N LYS A 147 -12.22 4.14 -15.87
CA LYS A 147 -12.15 3.13 -16.96
C LYS A 147 -10.90 2.26 -16.93
N LYS A 148 -9.86 2.67 -16.21
CA LYS A 148 -8.53 2.06 -16.30
C LYS A 148 -8.10 1.43 -14.99
N ILE A 149 -8.20 0.11 -14.90
CA ILE A 149 -7.58 -0.68 -13.83
C ILE A 149 -6.07 -0.78 -14.09
N GLY A 150 -5.26 -0.71 -13.03
CA GLY A 150 -3.81 -0.80 -13.11
C GLY A 150 -3.17 0.36 -13.90
N LYS A 151 -3.70 1.58 -13.77
CA LYS A 151 -3.20 2.76 -14.49
C LYS A 151 -1.77 3.12 -14.08
N ASP A 152 -1.39 2.80 -12.85
CA ASP A 152 -0.11 3.17 -12.24
C ASP A 152 1.02 2.19 -12.58
N PHE A 153 0.70 1.04 -13.17
CA PHE A 153 1.68 0.11 -13.72
C PHE A 153 2.12 0.57 -15.12
N SER A 154 3.22 1.27 -15.23
CA SER A 154 3.75 1.77 -16.51
C SER A 154 3.96 0.65 -17.55
N GLY A 155 5.19 0.30 -17.91
CA GLY A 155 5.48 -0.76 -18.89
C GLY A 155 5.14 -2.19 -18.47
N LEU A 156 4.92 -2.44 -17.17
CA LEU A 156 4.70 -3.79 -16.62
C LEU A 156 3.22 -4.18 -16.49
N LYS A 157 2.30 -3.28 -16.84
CA LYS A 157 0.85 -3.51 -16.68
C LYS A 157 0.37 -4.84 -17.28
N TRP A 158 0.85 -5.19 -18.45
CA TRP A 158 0.40 -6.41 -19.15
C TRP A 158 0.80 -7.69 -18.39
N ILE A 159 1.95 -7.70 -17.72
CA ILE A 159 2.41 -8.82 -16.88
C ILE A 159 1.48 -8.94 -15.67
N VAL A 160 1.34 -7.84 -14.91
CA VAL A 160 0.52 -7.82 -13.69
C VAL A 160 -0.93 -8.22 -13.99
N MET A 161 -1.53 -7.71 -15.05
CA MET A 161 -2.90 -8.07 -15.42
C MET A 161 -3.04 -9.52 -15.90
N LYS A 162 -1.98 -10.11 -16.46
CA LYS A 162 -1.95 -11.55 -16.76
C LYS A 162 -1.96 -12.40 -15.49
N GLU A 163 -1.20 -11.98 -14.47
CA GLU A 163 -1.16 -12.63 -13.16
C GLU A 163 -2.49 -12.49 -12.42
N VAL A 164 -3.07 -11.29 -12.37
CA VAL A 164 -4.42 -11.04 -11.81
C VAL A 164 -5.45 -12.01 -12.41
N LYS A 165 -5.38 -12.25 -13.72
CA LYS A 165 -6.25 -13.22 -14.39
C LYS A 165 -5.92 -14.67 -14.02
N ALA A 166 -4.63 -15.01 -13.90
CA ALA A 166 -4.20 -16.35 -13.49
C ALA A 166 -4.63 -16.67 -12.06
N ASP A 167 -4.59 -15.66 -11.17
CA ASP A 167 -5.07 -15.75 -9.79
C ASP A 167 -6.60 -15.71 -9.67
N LYS A 168 -7.30 -15.65 -10.79
CA LYS A 168 -8.78 -15.60 -10.87
C LYS A 168 -9.40 -14.42 -10.09
N ILE A 169 -8.64 -13.33 -9.90
CA ILE A 169 -9.14 -12.10 -9.30
C ILE A 169 -10.05 -11.40 -10.30
N LYS A 170 -11.30 -11.12 -9.87
CA LYS A 170 -12.26 -10.37 -10.69
C LYS A 170 -11.91 -8.89 -10.65
N THR A 171 -12.10 -8.21 -11.78
CA THR A 171 -11.88 -6.76 -11.87
C THR A 171 -13.08 -6.08 -12.52
N MET A 172 -13.56 -4.99 -11.92
CA MET A 172 -14.71 -4.20 -12.41
C MET A 172 -14.28 -2.73 -12.51
N ALA A 173 -14.13 -2.26 -13.74
CA ALA A 173 -13.90 -0.83 -14.03
C ALA A 173 -15.24 -0.07 -14.06
N GLU A 174 -15.19 1.26 -14.06
CA GLU A 174 -16.38 2.14 -14.08
C GLU A 174 -17.41 1.76 -13.00
N THR A 175 -16.91 1.30 -11.84
CA THR A 175 -17.72 0.80 -10.73
C THR A 175 -17.48 1.64 -9.49
N THR A 176 -18.49 2.40 -9.07
CA THR A 176 -18.42 3.30 -7.91
C THR A 176 -19.18 2.69 -6.74
N VAL A 177 -18.49 2.51 -5.61
CA VAL A 177 -19.12 2.01 -4.38
C VAL A 177 -19.92 3.12 -3.71
N LYS A 178 -21.19 2.87 -3.45
CA LYS A 178 -22.15 3.78 -2.77
C LYS A 178 -22.26 3.49 -1.29
N GLU A 179 -22.35 2.21 -0.94
CA GLU A 179 -22.61 1.79 0.43
C GLU A 179 -21.93 0.45 0.72
N ILE A 180 -21.40 0.31 1.92
CA ILE A 180 -20.90 -0.94 2.49
C ILE A 180 -21.93 -1.45 3.50
N CYS A 181 -22.51 -2.61 3.20
CA CYS A 181 -23.52 -3.28 4.02
C CYS A 181 -22.93 -4.50 4.75
N ASP A 182 -23.75 -5.20 5.54
CA ASP A 182 -23.33 -6.43 6.20
C ASP A 182 -23.32 -7.58 5.19
N GLY A 183 -22.10 -8.02 4.82
CA GLY A 183 -21.87 -9.12 3.89
C GLY A 183 -21.93 -8.77 2.40
N TYR A 184 -22.18 -7.52 2.02
CA TYR A 184 -22.16 -7.07 0.64
C TYR A 184 -21.89 -5.56 0.51
N ILE A 185 -21.55 -5.11 -0.69
CA ILE A 185 -21.47 -3.69 -1.05
C ILE A 185 -22.45 -3.37 -2.17
N VAL A 186 -22.92 -2.13 -2.22
CA VAL A 186 -23.74 -1.59 -3.30
C VAL A 186 -22.88 -0.73 -4.20
N CYS A 187 -22.90 -0.99 -5.51
CA CYS A 187 -22.12 -0.28 -6.50
C CYS A 187 -22.97 0.21 -7.65
N ASP A 188 -22.64 1.40 -8.18
CA ASP A 188 -23.09 1.87 -9.48
C ASP A 188 -22.13 1.40 -10.56
N THR A 189 -22.67 0.83 -11.63
CA THR A 189 -21.94 0.43 -12.84
C THR A 189 -22.61 1.05 -14.07
N PRO A 190 -21.97 1.04 -15.25
CA PRO A 190 -22.61 1.50 -16.49
C PRO A 190 -23.92 0.78 -16.83
N ASP A 191 -24.08 -0.46 -16.37
CA ASP A 191 -25.26 -1.29 -16.60
C ASP A 191 -26.32 -1.15 -15.49
N GLY A 192 -26.09 -0.29 -14.50
CA GLY A 192 -26.98 -0.05 -13.37
C GLY A 192 -26.38 -0.42 -12.03
N GLU A 193 -27.23 -0.39 -11.00
CA GLU A 193 -26.84 -0.71 -9.63
C GLU A 193 -26.69 -2.23 -9.46
N VAL A 194 -25.59 -2.65 -8.81
CA VAL A 194 -25.31 -4.04 -8.50
C VAL A 194 -24.92 -4.23 -7.04
N GLN A 195 -25.17 -5.42 -6.51
CA GLN A 195 -24.70 -5.83 -5.21
C GLN A 195 -23.58 -6.86 -5.37
N LEU A 196 -22.46 -6.64 -4.70
CA LEU A 196 -21.34 -7.57 -4.67
C LEU A 196 -21.18 -8.13 -3.26
N LYS A 197 -21.07 -9.45 -3.14
CA LYS A 197 -20.78 -10.10 -1.86
C LYS A 197 -19.43 -9.63 -1.33
N ALA A 198 -19.37 -9.24 -0.08
CA ALA A 198 -18.18 -8.70 0.57
C ALA A 198 -18.19 -9.03 2.06
N ASP A 199 -17.55 -10.12 2.43
CA ASP A 199 -17.32 -10.45 3.85
C ASP A 199 -16.24 -9.54 4.45
N ASN A 200 -15.30 -9.07 3.61
CA ASN A 200 -14.29 -8.08 3.96
C ASN A 200 -14.15 -7.05 2.84
N VAL A 201 -13.92 -5.80 3.21
CA VAL A 201 -13.71 -4.67 2.29
C VAL A 201 -12.35 -4.05 2.53
N ILE A 202 -11.57 -3.83 1.47
CA ILE A 202 -10.23 -3.26 1.55
C ILE A 202 -10.22 -1.92 0.81
N ILE A 203 -9.83 -0.86 1.49
CA ILE A 203 -9.72 0.48 0.92
C ILE A 203 -8.30 0.68 0.37
N ALA A 204 -8.21 0.92 -0.94
CA ALA A 204 -6.98 1.22 -1.67
C ALA A 204 -7.19 2.45 -2.59
N ALA A 205 -7.85 3.49 -2.05
CA ALA A 205 -8.27 4.68 -2.81
C ALA A 205 -7.13 5.68 -3.07
N GLY A 206 -5.89 5.32 -2.75
CA GLY A 206 -4.70 6.14 -2.94
C GLY A 206 -4.28 6.90 -1.69
N TYR A 207 -3.38 7.85 -1.90
CA TYR A 207 -2.82 8.72 -0.87
C TYR A 207 -3.11 10.18 -1.17
N LYS A 208 -3.06 11.02 -0.15
CA LYS A 208 -3.12 12.48 -0.26
C LYS A 208 -1.95 13.08 0.50
N VAL A 209 -1.56 14.27 0.10
CA VAL A 209 -0.57 15.05 0.82
C VAL A 209 -1.05 15.24 2.26
N GLN A 210 -0.17 14.97 3.21
CA GLN A 210 -0.43 15.24 4.61
C GLN A 210 -0.52 16.76 4.83
N SER A 211 -1.59 17.21 5.46
CA SER A 211 -1.76 18.61 5.84
C SER A 211 -0.92 18.91 7.10
N GLY A 212 0.41 18.77 6.97
CA GLY A 212 1.31 19.18 8.03
C GLY A 212 1.59 20.68 7.92
N GLU A 213 1.40 21.42 8.98
CA GLU A 213 1.92 22.78 9.08
C GLU A 213 3.44 22.73 9.26
N ILE A 214 4.14 23.71 8.68
CA ILE A 214 5.55 23.93 9.03
C ILE A 214 5.57 24.19 10.53
N PRO A 215 6.37 23.43 11.32
CA PRO A 215 6.44 23.68 12.74
C PRO A 215 6.72 25.18 13.01
N GLU A 216 5.87 25.82 13.80
CA GLU A 216 6.02 27.26 14.12
C GLU A 216 7.43 27.56 14.64
N GLU A 217 8.04 26.61 15.32
CA GLU A 217 9.40 26.69 15.83
C GLU A 217 10.42 26.88 14.71
N CYS A 218 10.30 26.20 13.59
CA CYS A 218 11.17 26.40 12.44
C CYS A 218 11.05 27.84 11.90
N LEU A 219 9.85 28.38 11.87
CA LEU A 219 9.60 29.75 11.43
C LEU A 219 10.13 30.78 12.43
N ASN A 220 9.88 30.58 13.72
CA ASN A 220 10.28 31.49 14.80
C ASN A 220 11.80 31.53 14.98
N GLU A 221 12.47 30.41 14.87
CA GLU A 221 13.92 30.29 15.03
C GLU A 221 14.69 30.48 13.72
N LYS A 222 13.99 30.79 12.62
CA LYS A 222 14.57 30.97 11.27
C LYS A 222 15.35 29.76 10.77
N ILE A 223 14.93 28.55 11.18
CA ILE A 223 15.47 27.31 10.70
C ILE A 223 14.98 27.06 9.28
N SER A 224 15.87 26.77 8.37
CA SER A 224 15.51 26.38 6.99
C SER A 224 14.73 25.07 7.00
N TYR A 225 13.61 25.05 6.28
CA TYR A 225 12.68 23.92 6.23
C TYR A 225 12.27 23.59 4.79
N VAL A 226 12.19 22.30 4.49
CA VAL A 226 11.66 21.83 3.19
C VAL A 226 10.88 20.53 3.38
N ARG A 227 9.82 20.37 2.59
CA ARG A 227 9.08 19.10 2.46
C ARG A 227 9.48 18.40 1.17
N ILE A 228 9.63 17.07 1.23
CA ILE A 228 9.96 16.23 0.07
C ILE A 228 9.15 14.93 0.08
N GLY A 229 9.07 14.29 -1.08
CA GLY A 229 8.28 13.06 -1.25
C GLY A 229 6.79 13.27 -1.06
N ASP A 230 6.07 12.26 -0.62
CA ASP A 230 4.61 12.24 -0.56
C ASP A 230 4.00 13.25 0.43
N CYS A 231 4.77 13.80 1.36
CA CYS A 231 4.30 14.89 2.20
C CYS A 231 4.29 16.25 1.46
N ALA A 232 5.04 16.39 0.37
CA ALA A 232 5.03 17.58 -0.50
C ALA A 232 4.10 17.36 -1.70
N GLU A 233 4.26 16.26 -2.42
CA GLU A 233 3.45 15.89 -3.58
C GLU A 233 3.47 14.37 -3.76
N ILE A 234 2.29 13.75 -3.81
CA ILE A 234 2.16 12.30 -3.98
C ILE A 234 2.87 11.85 -5.27
N GLY A 235 3.72 10.85 -5.13
CA GLY A 235 4.53 10.34 -6.22
C GLY A 235 4.97 8.89 -6.03
N ASP A 236 6.07 8.54 -6.69
CA ASP A 236 6.73 7.24 -6.54
C ASP A 236 8.05 7.37 -5.75
N ALA A 237 8.64 6.22 -5.42
CA ALA A 237 9.89 6.20 -4.66
C ALA A 237 11.06 6.87 -5.40
N MET A 238 11.07 6.83 -6.74
CA MET A 238 12.11 7.47 -7.55
C MET A 238 12.03 8.99 -7.43
N LYS A 239 10.82 9.54 -7.51
CA LYS A 239 10.58 10.97 -7.31
C LYS A 239 11.06 11.42 -5.93
N ALA A 240 10.67 10.71 -4.87
CA ALA A 240 11.07 11.05 -3.50
C ALA A 240 12.60 11.03 -3.31
N ILE A 241 13.30 10.06 -3.92
CA ILE A 241 14.76 9.97 -3.89
C ILE A 241 15.40 11.15 -4.65
N HIS A 242 14.88 11.50 -5.83
CA HIS A 242 15.38 12.61 -6.62
C HIS A 242 15.19 13.95 -5.89
N GLU A 243 14.04 14.19 -5.29
CA GLU A 243 13.78 15.40 -4.51
C GLU A 243 14.76 15.54 -3.34
N ALA A 244 15.06 14.44 -2.62
CA ALA A 244 16.06 14.46 -1.55
C ALA A 244 17.44 14.84 -2.08
N TYR A 245 17.84 14.32 -3.24
CA TYR A 245 19.10 14.66 -3.89
C TYR A 245 19.14 16.11 -4.34
N GLU A 246 18.06 16.63 -4.93
CA GLU A 246 17.97 18.03 -5.37
C GLU A 246 18.08 19.00 -4.19
N VAL A 247 17.43 18.69 -3.06
CA VAL A 247 17.56 19.48 -1.84
C VAL A 247 18.99 19.52 -1.36
N PHE A 248 19.67 18.36 -1.33
CA PHE A 248 21.07 18.29 -0.95
C PHE A 248 21.95 19.15 -1.87
N MET A 249 21.81 19.00 -3.19
CA MET A 249 22.58 19.77 -4.17
C MET A 249 22.35 21.26 -4.02
N LYS A 250 21.11 21.69 -3.85
CA LYS A 250 20.75 23.10 -3.78
C LYS A 250 21.23 23.80 -2.52
N PHE A 251 21.18 23.13 -1.37
CA PHE A 251 21.41 23.78 -0.08
C PHE A 251 22.79 23.50 0.53
N PHE A 252 23.52 22.48 0.06
CA PHE A 252 24.78 22.08 0.66
C PHE A 252 25.97 22.08 -0.32
N ILE A 253 25.74 22.15 -1.63
CA ILE A 253 26.82 22.16 -2.63
C ILE A 253 26.83 23.45 -3.47
N ALA A 254 25.68 24.10 -3.68
CA ALA A 254 25.59 25.38 -4.38
C ALA A 254 26.00 26.55 -3.47
#